data_c423295fe2b27a4af449cd04c85b1918
#
_entry.id   c423295fe2b27a4af449cd04c85b1918
#
_cell.length_a   1.000
_cell.length_b   1.000
_cell.length_c   1.000
_cell.angle_alpha   90.00
_cell.angle_beta   90.00
_cell.angle_gamma   90.00
#
_symmetry.space_group_name_H-M   'P 1'
#
loop_
_entity.id
_entity.type
_entity.pdbx_description
1 polymer ?
#
loop_
_entity_poly.entity_id
_entity_poly.type
_entity_poly.pdbx_seq_one_letter_code
_entity_poly.pdbx_strand_id
1 'polypeptide(L)'
;MDVALLGGSFNPPHVGHLLAAHVVRALEPVDQVWFVPAAHHPFGKPLIDFEHRLAMCELMCRDASGWLAASDVEGVLGGNGYTVDTLRELHRRWPDWRWTLVVGSDIVPEMAKWREPEEIRRLARIVVLNRAGHPAPGALGPPLVKVSSTEVRAALAAGRGGDGLV
;
A
#
# COMPACT_ATOMS: atom_id res chain seq x y z
N MET A 1 -2.97 19.17 -2.45
CA MET A 1 -2.98 18.15 -1.41
C MET A 1 -1.85 17.17 -1.64
N ASP A 2 -1.18 16.74 -0.59
CA ASP A 2 -0.08 15.77 -0.66
C ASP A 2 -0.58 14.42 -0.14
N VAL A 3 -0.55 13.39 -1.00
CA VAL A 3 -1.09 12.06 -0.67
C VAL A 3 -0.03 10.98 -0.84
N ALA A 4 0.15 10.18 0.20
CA ALA A 4 0.99 9.00 0.14
C ALA A 4 0.17 7.76 -0.24
N LEU A 5 0.67 6.97 -1.18
CA LEU A 5 0.04 5.76 -1.68
C LEU A 5 0.74 4.52 -1.13
N LEU A 6 0.05 3.72 -0.36
CA LEU A 6 0.46 2.40 0.11
C LEU A 6 -0.24 1.34 -0.75
N GLY A 7 0.42 0.86 -1.79
CA GLY A 7 -0.06 -0.24 -2.61
C GLY A 7 0.13 -1.60 -1.94
N GLY A 8 -0.77 -2.52 -2.19
CA GLY A 8 -0.67 -3.88 -1.66
C GLY A 8 -1.81 -4.79 -2.07
N SER A 9 -1.64 -6.09 -1.84
CA SER A 9 -2.72 -7.07 -2.05
C SER A 9 -3.85 -6.92 -1.04
N PHE A 10 -3.55 -6.53 0.19
CA PHE A 10 -4.49 -6.41 1.31
C PHE A 10 -5.42 -7.62 1.43
N ASN A 11 -4.84 -8.82 1.51
CA ASN A 11 -5.57 -10.09 1.47
C ASN A 11 -5.34 -10.98 2.72
N PRO A 12 -5.80 -10.55 3.92
CA PRO A 12 -6.43 -9.28 4.29
C PRO A 12 -5.41 -8.15 4.58
N PRO A 13 -5.86 -6.88 4.78
CA PRO A 13 -5.07 -5.88 5.46
C PRO A 13 -4.76 -6.32 6.90
N HIS A 14 -3.71 -5.78 7.50
CA HIS A 14 -3.27 -6.16 8.84
C HIS A 14 -2.53 -5.00 9.53
N VAL A 15 -2.27 -5.15 10.82
CA VAL A 15 -1.60 -4.14 11.66
C VAL A 15 -0.30 -3.60 11.06
N GLY A 16 0.45 -4.42 10.33
CA GLY A 16 1.66 -3.97 9.64
C GLY A 16 1.41 -2.89 8.58
N HIS A 17 0.26 -2.92 7.88
CA HIS A 17 -0.13 -1.87 6.95
C HIS A 17 -0.51 -0.59 7.70
N LEU A 18 -1.26 -0.72 8.80
CA LEU A 18 -1.64 0.42 9.61
C LEU A 18 -0.41 1.12 10.23
N LEU A 19 0.54 0.34 10.75
CA LEU A 19 1.81 0.88 11.26
C LEU A 19 2.62 1.58 10.17
N ALA A 20 2.66 1.02 8.95
CA ALA A 20 3.29 1.66 7.80
C ALA A 20 2.66 3.03 7.51
N ALA A 21 1.32 3.11 7.50
CA ALA A 21 0.60 4.36 7.30
C ALA A 21 0.92 5.39 8.39
N HIS A 22 0.96 4.98 9.66
CA HIS A 22 1.32 5.85 10.77
C HIS A 22 2.76 6.38 10.68
N VAL A 23 3.72 5.52 10.30
CA VAL A 23 5.13 5.94 10.12
C VAL A 23 5.22 6.99 9.01
N VAL A 24 4.57 6.76 7.87
CA VAL A 24 4.53 7.73 6.77
C VAL A 24 3.91 9.04 7.23
N ARG A 25 2.74 9.00 7.87
CA ARG A 25 2.03 10.20 8.33
C ARG A 25 2.83 11.01 9.37
N ALA A 26 3.63 10.32 10.19
CA ALA A 26 4.44 10.96 11.24
C ALA A 26 5.74 11.58 10.72
N LEU A 27 6.35 10.99 9.67
CA LEU A 27 7.69 11.35 9.22
C LEU A 27 7.73 12.06 7.87
N GLU A 28 6.63 12.06 7.13
CA GLU A 28 6.52 12.70 5.82
C GLU A 28 5.49 13.82 5.81
N PRO A 29 5.74 14.92 5.07
CA PRO A 29 4.81 16.04 4.97
C PRO A 29 3.66 15.71 4.00
N VAL A 30 2.78 14.79 4.40
CA VAL A 30 1.62 14.38 3.62
C VAL A 30 0.32 14.72 4.36
N ASP A 31 -0.71 15.11 3.62
CA ASP A 31 -2.04 15.40 4.17
C ASP A 31 -2.79 14.11 4.46
N GLN A 32 -2.67 13.13 3.57
CA GLN A 32 -3.35 11.83 3.67
C GLN A 32 -2.43 10.68 3.28
N VAL A 33 -2.77 9.49 3.78
CA VAL A 33 -2.23 8.21 3.32
C VAL A 33 -3.39 7.39 2.76
N TRP A 34 -3.21 6.82 1.57
CA TRP A 34 -4.22 5.97 0.94
C TRP A 34 -3.74 4.52 0.83
N PHE A 35 -4.54 3.60 1.31
CA PHE A 35 -4.42 2.19 0.94
C PHE A 35 -4.96 2.01 -0.47
N VAL A 36 -4.16 1.42 -1.35
CA VAL A 36 -4.51 1.16 -2.74
C VAL A 36 -4.47 -0.36 -2.98
N PRO A 37 -5.60 -1.06 -2.76
CA PRO A 37 -5.66 -2.49 -3.02
C PRO A 37 -5.42 -2.79 -4.50
N ALA A 38 -4.49 -3.70 -4.78
CA ALA A 38 -4.22 -4.13 -6.15
C ALA A 38 -5.44 -4.85 -6.75
N ALA A 39 -5.88 -4.44 -7.95
CA ALA A 39 -6.97 -5.13 -8.64
C ALA A 39 -6.59 -6.58 -8.96
N HIS A 40 -5.36 -6.76 -9.47
CA HIS A 40 -4.77 -8.06 -9.76
C HIS A 40 -3.40 -8.20 -9.12
N HIS A 41 -3.04 -9.42 -8.71
CA HIS A 41 -1.68 -9.65 -8.21
C HIS A 41 -0.72 -9.76 -9.39
N PRO A 42 0.34 -8.93 -9.48
CA PRO A 42 1.24 -8.91 -10.64
C PRO A 42 1.94 -10.26 -10.91
N PHE A 43 2.01 -11.13 -9.92
CA PHE A 43 2.60 -12.48 -10.04
C PHE A 43 1.55 -13.60 -10.01
N GLY A 44 0.28 -13.30 -10.30
CA GLY A 44 -0.79 -14.29 -10.44
C GLY A 44 -1.18 -15.04 -9.15
N LYS A 45 -0.84 -14.52 -7.97
CA LYS A 45 -1.31 -15.12 -6.71
C LYS A 45 -2.83 -14.98 -6.61
N PRO A 46 -3.55 -16.04 -6.17
CA PRO A 46 -4.98 -15.94 -5.95
C PRO A 46 -5.26 -14.91 -4.84
N LEU A 47 -6.15 -13.99 -5.14
CA LEU A 47 -6.69 -13.01 -4.20
C LEU A 47 -8.18 -13.27 -4.05
N ILE A 48 -8.74 -12.96 -2.88
CA ILE A 48 -10.20 -12.83 -2.76
C ILE A 48 -10.66 -11.60 -3.55
N ASP A 49 -11.94 -11.49 -3.79
CA ASP A 49 -12.53 -10.44 -4.61
C ASP A 49 -12.09 -9.04 -4.17
N PHE A 50 -11.94 -8.16 -5.15
CA PHE A 50 -11.43 -6.81 -4.93
C PHE A 50 -12.29 -6.04 -3.92
N GLU A 51 -13.61 -6.11 -4.06
CA GLU A 51 -14.59 -5.42 -3.21
C GLU A 51 -14.46 -5.83 -1.74
N HIS A 52 -14.20 -7.11 -1.46
CA HIS A 52 -13.96 -7.55 -0.08
C HIS A 52 -12.67 -6.99 0.50
N ARG A 53 -11.61 -6.90 -0.31
CA ARG A 53 -10.33 -6.34 0.13
C ARG A 53 -10.42 -4.83 0.32
N LEU A 54 -11.13 -4.14 -0.57
CA LEU A 54 -11.42 -2.71 -0.43
C LEU A 54 -12.22 -2.44 0.84
N ALA A 55 -13.32 -3.16 1.07
CA ALA A 55 -14.14 -3.01 2.27
C ALA A 55 -13.36 -3.24 3.56
N MET A 56 -12.45 -4.23 3.60
CA MET A 56 -11.57 -4.43 4.75
C MET A 56 -10.61 -3.26 4.95
N CYS A 57 -10.07 -2.67 3.88
CA CYS A 57 -9.24 -1.46 3.98
C CYS A 57 -10.05 -0.27 4.48
N GLU A 58 -11.27 -0.08 4.00
CA GLU A 58 -12.20 0.97 4.47
C GLU A 58 -12.51 0.82 5.96
N LEU A 59 -12.77 -0.41 6.42
CA LEU A 59 -12.96 -0.69 7.84
C LEU A 59 -11.74 -0.31 8.67
N MET A 60 -10.53 -0.63 8.21
CA MET A 60 -9.28 -0.27 8.89
C MET A 60 -9.04 1.25 8.93
N CYS A 61 -9.57 1.99 7.96
CA CYS A 61 -9.46 3.45 7.89
C CYS A 61 -10.49 4.20 8.74
N ARG A 62 -11.54 3.53 9.22
CA ARG A 62 -12.74 4.16 9.80
C ARG A 62 -12.43 5.16 10.93
N ASP A 63 -11.52 4.81 11.81
CA ASP A 63 -11.23 5.60 13.01
C ASP A 63 -10.04 6.57 12.83
N ALA A 64 -9.57 6.72 11.61
CA ALA A 64 -8.36 7.49 11.32
C ALA A 64 -8.61 8.99 11.08
N SER A 65 -9.74 9.55 11.50
CA SER A 65 -10.03 11.00 11.46
C SER A 65 -9.72 11.68 10.11
N GLY A 66 -9.92 10.98 9.00
CA GLY A 66 -9.80 11.49 7.63
C GLY A 66 -8.37 11.60 7.06
N TRP A 67 -7.31 11.27 7.82
CA TRP A 67 -5.96 11.26 7.29
C TRP A 67 -5.58 9.94 6.59
N LEU A 68 -6.31 8.86 6.85
CA LEU A 68 -6.13 7.55 6.22
C LEU A 68 -7.41 7.18 5.46
N ALA A 69 -7.27 6.73 4.22
CA ALA A 69 -8.38 6.33 3.38
C ALA A 69 -8.02 5.08 2.55
N ALA A 70 -9.04 4.40 2.04
CA ALA A 70 -8.88 3.37 1.01
C ALA A 70 -9.31 3.94 -0.34
N SER A 71 -8.61 3.55 -1.41
CA SER A 71 -8.91 4.00 -2.77
C SER A 71 -9.28 2.82 -3.66
N ASP A 72 -10.34 2.98 -4.42
CA ASP A 72 -10.84 2.02 -5.42
C ASP A 72 -10.19 2.17 -6.80
N VAL A 73 -9.21 3.06 -6.93
CA VAL A 73 -8.65 3.47 -8.23
C VAL A 73 -8.25 2.29 -9.13
N GLU A 74 -7.67 1.24 -8.57
CA GLU A 74 -7.28 0.07 -9.37
C GLU A 74 -8.48 -0.79 -9.78
N GLY A 75 -9.51 -0.88 -8.95
CA GLY A 75 -10.77 -1.55 -9.31
C GLY A 75 -11.47 -0.84 -10.46
N VAL A 76 -11.53 0.49 -10.42
CA VAL A 76 -12.13 1.30 -11.49
C VAL A 76 -11.33 1.24 -12.79
N LEU A 77 -10.00 1.19 -12.71
CA LEU A 77 -9.15 1.03 -13.90
C LEU A 77 -9.37 -0.32 -14.58
N GLY A 78 -9.73 -1.37 -13.84
CA GLY A 78 -9.93 -2.72 -14.38
C GLY A 78 -8.71 -3.27 -15.12
N GLY A 79 -7.55 -2.66 -14.90
CA GLY A 79 -6.33 -2.86 -15.67
C GLY A 79 -5.45 -3.99 -15.14
N ASN A 80 -4.21 -4.02 -15.62
CA ASN A 80 -3.22 -5.06 -15.32
C ASN A 80 -2.50 -4.86 -13.97
N GLY A 81 -2.94 -3.91 -13.12
CA GLY A 81 -2.33 -3.62 -11.81
C GLY A 81 -0.92 -3.00 -11.90
N TYR A 82 -0.61 -2.31 -12.99
CA TYR A 82 0.68 -1.60 -13.10
C TYR A 82 0.64 -0.25 -12.40
N THR A 83 1.57 -0.02 -11.51
CA THR A 83 1.70 1.21 -10.71
C THR A 83 1.70 2.48 -11.58
N VAL A 84 2.32 2.45 -12.76
CA VAL A 84 2.36 3.60 -13.67
C VAL A 84 0.96 3.99 -14.15
N ASP A 85 0.09 3.02 -14.44
CA ASP A 85 -1.27 3.27 -14.93
C ASP A 85 -2.13 3.84 -13.79
N THR A 86 -1.96 3.34 -12.57
CA THR A 86 -2.58 3.88 -11.36
C THR A 86 -2.18 5.35 -11.13
N LEU A 87 -0.89 5.67 -11.21
CA LEU A 87 -0.40 7.04 -11.05
C LEU A 87 -0.92 7.98 -12.14
N ARG A 88 -0.96 7.54 -13.40
CA ARG A 88 -1.55 8.33 -14.51
C ARG A 88 -3.02 8.65 -14.26
N GLU A 89 -3.79 7.67 -13.81
CA GLU A 89 -5.21 7.88 -13.48
C GLU A 89 -5.38 8.83 -12.32
N LEU A 90 -4.57 8.72 -11.28
CA LEU A 90 -4.59 9.64 -10.15
C LEU A 90 -4.27 11.08 -10.59
N HIS A 91 -3.27 11.29 -11.42
CA HIS A 91 -2.97 12.62 -11.99
C HIS A 91 -4.09 13.16 -12.89
N ARG A 92 -4.77 12.27 -13.64
CA ARG A 92 -5.91 12.67 -14.47
C ARG A 92 -7.10 13.15 -13.61
N ARG A 93 -7.36 12.49 -12.47
CA ARG A 93 -8.46 12.86 -11.56
C ARG A 93 -8.13 14.08 -10.71
N TRP A 94 -6.89 14.19 -10.27
CA TRP A 94 -6.43 15.23 -9.37
C TRP A 94 -5.11 15.83 -9.85
N PRO A 95 -5.13 16.68 -10.89
CA PRO A 95 -3.92 17.20 -11.54
C PRO A 95 -3.08 18.09 -10.62
N ASP A 96 -3.70 18.74 -9.65
CA ASP A 96 -3.01 19.66 -8.71
C ASP A 96 -2.51 18.97 -7.44
N TRP A 97 -2.70 17.64 -7.30
CA TRP A 97 -2.22 16.91 -6.14
C TRP A 97 -0.82 16.36 -6.36
N ARG A 98 -0.10 16.22 -5.27
CA ARG A 98 1.22 15.61 -5.26
C ARG A 98 1.14 14.19 -4.70
N TRP A 99 1.77 13.28 -5.39
CA TRP A 99 1.72 11.86 -5.05
C TRP A 99 3.06 11.38 -4.50
N THR A 100 3.02 10.62 -3.40
CA THR A 100 4.16 9.92 -2.84
C THR A 100 3.87 8.43 -2.89
N LEU A 101 4.66 7.68 -3.66
CA LEU A 101 4.58 6.23 -3.69
C LEU A 101 5.41 5.65 -2.56
N VAL A 102 4.78 4.91 -1.66
CA VAL A 102 5.43 4.26 -0.52
C VAL A 102 5.68 2.80 -0.85
N VAL A 103 6.93 2.37 -0.72
CA VAL A 103 7.36 1.00 -0.98
C VAL A 103 8.14 0.44 0.21
N GLY A 104 8.06 -0.86 0.44
CA GLY A 104 8.93 -1.53 1.41
C GLY A 104 10.36 -1.66 0.87
N SER A 105 11.34 -1.66 1.75
CA SER A 105 12.76 -1.84 1.37
C SER A 105 13.04 -3.20 0.72
N ASP A 106 12.19 -4.20 0.96
CA ASP A 106 12.21 -5.50 0.29
C ASP A 106 11.85 -5.44 -1.21
N ILE A 107 11.13 -4.40 -1.63
CA ILE A 107 10.67 -4.20 -3.03
C ILE A 107 11.67 -3.39 -3.86
N VAL A 108 12.53 -2.61 -3.23
CA VAL A 108 13.48 -1.71 -3.93
C VAL A 108 14.29 -2.41 -5.04
N PRO A 109 14.85 -3.63 -4.84
CA PRO A 109 15.59 -4.32 -5.89
C PRO A 109 14.75 -4.68 -7.12
N GLU A 110 13.43 -4.80 -6.96
CA GLU A 110 12.51 -5.19 -8.04
C GLU A 110 11.97 -3.99 -8.84
N MET A 111 12.07 -2.78 -8.27
CA MET A 111 11.50 -1.57 -8.90
C MET A 111 12.09 -1.27 -10.29
N ALA A 112 13.34 -1.65 -10.55
CA ALA A 112 13.96 -1.50 -11.86
C ALA A 112 13.29 -2.37 -12.94
N LYS A 113 12.56 -3.42 -12.56
CA LYS A 113 11.82 -4.33 -13.45
C LYS A 113 10.36 -3.90 -13.64
N TRP A 114 9.91 -2.88 -12.95
CA TRP A 114 8.55 -2.39 -13.06
C TRP A 114 8.33 -1.79 -14.46
N ARG A 115 7.08 -1.76 -14.88
CA ARG A 115 6.72 -1.11 -16.14
C ARG A 115 6.97 0.39 -16.03
N GLU A 116 7.76 0.94 -16.95
CA GLU A 116 8.08 2.36 -17.06
C GLU A 116 8.59 2.98 -15.73
N PRO A 117 9.68 2.48 -15.14
CA PRO A 117 10.12 2.89 -13.81
C PRO A 117 10.51 4.36 -13.74
N GLU A 118 11.01 4.95 -14.83
CA GLU A 118 11.35 6.38 -14.89
C GLU A 118 10.09 7.26 -14.90
N GLU A 119 9.03 6.80 -15.56
CA GLU A 119 7.75 7.49 -15.53
C GLU A 119 7.13 7.48 -14.13
N ILE A 120 7.24 6.37 -13.40
CA ILE A 120 6.82 6.28 -12.00
C ILE A 120 7.55 7.34 -11.16
N ARG A 121 8.88 7.50 -11.34
CA ARG A 121 9.66 8.52 -10.63
C ARG A 121 9.30 9.94 -11.01
N ARG A 122 8.83 10.15 -12.25
CA ARG A 122 8.33 11.45 -12.71
C ARG A 122 6.97 11.79 -12.11
N LEU A 123 6.11 10.78 -11.98
CA LEU A 123 4.73 10.94 -11.51
C LEU A 123 4.60 10.97 -9.98
N ALA A 124 5.51 10.35 -9.25
CA ALA A 124 5.45 10.30 -7.79
C ALA A 124 6.82 10.37 -7.14
N ARG A 125 6.90 11.05 -6.00
CA ARG A 125 8.04 10.92 -5.10
C ARG A 125 8.03 9.53 -4.49
N ILE A 126 9.18 8.88 -4.41
CA ILE A 126 9.27 7.54 -3.82
C ILE A 126 9.80 7.64 -2.39
N VAL A 127 9.11 7.01 -1.48
CA VAL A 127 9.50 6.85 -0.07
C VAL A 127 9.65 5.36 0.22
N VAL A 128 10.78 5.00 0.78
CA VAL A 128 11.10 3.61 1.15
C VAL A 128 10.91 3.42 2.65
N LEU A 129 10.04 2.51 3.05
CA LEU A 129 9.88 2.11 4.46
C LEU A 129 10.82 0.96 4.81
N ASN A 130 11.43 1.05 5.98
CA ASN A 130 12.35 0.03 6.46
C ASN A 130 11.57 -1.26 6.83
N ARG A 131 11.95 -2.39 6.22
CA ARG A 131 11.35 -3.72 6.49
C ARG A 131 12.33 -4.59 7.25
N ALA A 132 11.86 -5.26 8.29
CA ALA A 132 12.68 -6.19 9.06
C ALA A 132 13.30 -7.27 8.15
N GLY A 133 14.62 -7.42 8.24
CA GLY A 133 15.39 -8.35 7.39
C GLY A 133 15.82 -7.79 6.03
N HIS A 134 15.41 -6.58 5.66
CA HIS A 134 15.73 -5.94 4.38
C HIS A 134 16.18 -4.49 4.59
N PRO A 135 17.31 -4.24 5.29
CA PRO A 135 17.78 -2.87 5.51
C PRO A 135 18.12 -2.20 4.18
N ALA A 136 17.70 -0.97 3.99
CA ALA A 136 18.07 -0.17 2.83
C ALA A 136 18.55 1.22 3.26
N PRO A 137 19.65 1.75 2.67
CA PRO A 137 20.11 3.11 2.95
C PRO A 137 19.00 4.13 2.65
N GLY A 138 18.77 5.04 3.59
CA GLY A 138 17.75 6.08 3.44
C GLY A 138 16.30 5.60 3.63
N ALA A 139 16.07 4.34 4.03
CA ALA A 139 14.75 3.87 4.37
C ALA A 139 14.20 4.59 5.61
N LEU A 140 12.92 4.96 5.53
CA LEU A 140 12.22 5.73 6.54
C LEU A 140 11.79 4.88 7.73
N GLY A 141 11.99 5.41 8.92
CA GLY A 141 11.49 4.85 10.17
C GLY A 141 12.19 3.59 10.66
N PRO A 142 11.76 3.05 11.80
CA PRO A 142 12.27 1.80 12.32
C PRO A 142 11.83 0.62 11.44
N PRO A 143 12.51 -0.55 11.53
CA PRO A 143 12.04 -1.75 10.85
C PRO A 143 10.61 -2.09 11.26
N LEU A 144 9.71 -2.16 10.28
CA LEU A 144 8.32 -2.52 10.51
C LEU A 144 8.20 -3.98 10.96
N VAL A 145 7.22 -4.24 11.80
CA VAL A 145 6.93 -5.60 12.31
C VAL A 145 6.72 -6.60 11.17
N LYS A 146 7.22 -7.81 11.38
CA LYS A 146 7.08 -8.91 10.42
C LYS A 146 5.71 -9.55 10.59
N VAL A 147 4.68 -8.96 9.99
CA VAL A 147 3.33 -9.53 9.88
C VAL A 147 3.00 -9.66 8.40
N SER A 148 2.40 -10.77 8.01
CA SER A 148 1.98 -11.01 6.63
C SER A 148 0.52 -11.46 6.56
N SER A 149 -0.17 -11.11 5.47
CA SER A 149 -1.53 -11.61 5.20
C SER A 149 -1.61 -13.14 5.21
N THR A 150 -0.52 -13.84 4.87
CA THR A 150 -0.46 -15.31 4.93
C THR A 150 -0.53 -15.82 6.36
N GLU A 151 0.20 -15.19 7.29
CA GLU A 151 0.15 -15.53 8.72
C GLU A 151 -1.23 -15.24 9.31
N VAL A 152 -1.84 -14.09 8.93
CA VAL A 152 -3.20 -13.73 9.35
C VAL A 152 -4.21 -14.81 8.88
N ARG A 153 -4.20 -15.16 7.59
CA ARG A 153 -5.10 -16.22 7.08
C ARG A 153 -4.88 -17.57 7.76
N ALA A 154 -3.63 -17.94 8.03
CA ALA A 154 -3.33 -19.19 8.74
C ALA A 154 -3.85 -19.17 10.18
N ALA A 155 -3.75 -18.05 10.87
CA ALA A 155 -4.30 -17.89 12.23
C ALA A 155 -5.82 -18.02 12.24
N LEU A 156 -6.50 -17.32 11.32
CA LEU A 156 -7.95 -17.38 11.19
C LEU A 156 -8.46 -18.79 10.84
N ALA A 157 -7.81 -19.47 9.88
CA ALA A 157 -8.15 -20.85 9.51
C ALA A 157 -7.94 -21.85 10.67
N ALA A 158 -7.04 -21.56 11.59
CA ALA A 158 -6.81 -22.36 12.80
C ALA A 158 -7.76 -22.00 13.95
N GLY A 159 -8.78 -21.16 13.73
CA GLY A 159 -9.73 -20.70 14.75
C GLY A 159 -9.11 -19.77 15.80
N ARG A 160 -7.89 -19.30 15.57
CA ARG A 160 -7.27 -18.28 16.41
C ARG A 160 -7.81 -16.92 15.95
N GLY A 161 -8.40 -16.15 16.86
CA GLY A 161 -8.89 -14.81 16.54
C GLY A 161 -7.78 -13.95 15.95
N GLY A 162 -8.17 -12.99 15.08
CA GLY A 162 -7.24 -12.02 14.52
C GLY A 162 -6.78 -10.95 15.51
N ASP A 163 -6.97 -11.16 16.81
CA ASP A 163 -6.70 -10.19 17.87
C ASP A 163 -5.27 -9.66 17.80
N GLY A 164 -5.14 -8.35 17.56
CA GLY A 164 -3.86 -7.67 17.40
C GLY A 164 -3.16 -7.87 16.04
N LEU A 165 -3.79 -8.56 15.07
CA LEU A 165 -3.25 -8.76 13.73
C LEU A 165 -4.05 -8.01 12.65
N VAL A 166 -5.34 -7.80 12.88
CA VAL A 166 -6.26 -7.09 11.98
C VAL A 166 -7.03 -6.03 12.71
#